data_b0d3691c69d2334530d5dc9da58b2d67
#
_entry.id   b0d3691c69d2334530d5dc9da58b2d67
#
_cell.length_a   1.000
_cell.length_b   1.000
_cell.length_c   1.000
_cell.angle_alpha   90.00
_cell.angle_beta   90.00
_cell.angle_gamma   90.00
#
_symmetry.space_group_name_H-M   'P 1'
#
loop_
_entity.id
_entity.type
_entity.pdbx_description
1 polymer ?
#
loop_
_entity_poly.entity_id
_entity_poly.type
_entity_poly.pdbx_seq_one_letter_code
_entity_poly.pdbx_strand_id
1 'polypeptide(L)'
;MKTTRSSCHLFRGGGQETAQVFAQRLEELKQTGCSILVTGTVDSEGFTEQLSLSFGNQTCKQVLVSPYQLSTPDQMLPADISPDMETVRVVTGEQARSTATRGRVGSVDDLAALREAVLDAITELSDEFELEDNDLRVGVQSLDQFSDWADGCGVRRFVQAVSKYVGLVNGTLYCQFRGDSARASEVLDLGLFDARIELRSQQGCVEQRWHLSDEDITTEWVSL
;
A
#
# COMPACT_ATOMS: atom_id res chain seq x y z
N MET A 1 3.20 -10.29 25.72
CA MET A 1 2.80 -9.10 26.47
C MET A 1 3.88 -8.03 26.37
N LYS A 2 4.03 -7.45 25.22
CA LYS A 2 4.92 -6.28 24.94
C LYS A 2 4.41 -5.66 23.66
N THR A 3 3.52 -4.72 23.72
CA THR A 3 3.31 -3.79 22.61
C THR A 3 2.27 -2.76 23.03
N THR A 4 2.66 -1.71 23.68
CA THR A 4 1.82 -0.50 23.78
C THR A 4 2.72 0.66 24.21
N ARG A 5 3.73 1.03 23.39
CA ARG A 5 4.56 2.19 23.67
C ARG A 5 4.70 3.17 22.50
N SER A 6 4.04 2.95 21.36
CA SER A 6 4.21 3.82 20.18
C SER A 6 3.13 4.88 19.98
N SER A 7 1.95 4.73 20.57
CA SER A 7 0.81 5.63 20.27
C SER A 7 0.84 7.00 20.97
N CYS A 8 1.60 7.18 22.04
CA CYS A 8 1.54 8.42 22.83
C CYS A 8 2.30 9.63 22.24
N HIS A 9 3.13 9.43 21.22
CA HIS A 9 3.90 10.53 20.60
C HIS A 9 3.23 11.14 19.36
N LEU A 10 2.17 10.52 18.85
CA LEU A 10 1.47 10.92 17.61
C LEU A 10 0.58 12.18 17.76
N PHE A 11 0.32 12.63 18.98
CA PHE A 11 -0.60 13.73 19.25
C PHE A 11 0.04 14.76 20.20
N ARG A 12 0.72 15.78 19.67
CA ARG A 12 1.10 16.98 20.42
C ARG A 12 -0.01 18.03 20.26
N GLY A 13 -0.95 18.06 21.20
CA GLY A 13 -1.97 19.12 21.30
C GLY A 13 -3.42 18.72 20.97
N GLY A 14 -3.67 17.56 20.35
CA GLY A 14 -5.00 16.96 20.26
C GLY A 14 -5.28 16.18 21.56
N GLY A 15 -6.48 16.35 22.15
CA GLY A 15 -6.80 15.74 23.44
C GLY A 15 -6.60 14.21 23.41
N GLN A 16 -6.40 13.65 24.60
CA GLN A 16 -6.28 12.19 24.83
C GLN A 16 -7.40 11.38 24.11
N GLU A 17 -8.55 12.02 23.93
CA GLU A 17 -9.72 11.47 23.24
C GLU A 17 -9.46 11.22 21.74
N THR A 18 -8.87 12.16 21.00
CA THR A 18 -8.53 11.99 19.58
C THR A 18 -7.49 10.87 19.37
N ALA A 19 -6.51 10.75 20.28
CA ALA A 19 -5.52 9.68 20.22
C ALA A 19 -6.15 8.29 20.45
N GLN A 20 -7.13 8.20 21.35
CA GLN A 20 -7.86 6.96 21.61
C GLN A 20 -8.74 6.57 20.42
N VAL A 21 -9.48 7.52 19.84
CA VAL A 21 -10.32 7.28 18.66
C VAL A 21 -9.45 6.83 17.49
N PHE A 22 -8.33 7.49 17.22
CA PHE A 22 -7.38 7.07 16.18
C PHE A 22 -6.85 5.65 16.41
N ALA A 23 -6.42 5.33 17.63
CA ALA A 23 -5.89 4.00 17.96
C ALA A 23 -6.96 2.90 17.80
N GLN A 24 -8.18 3.18 18.24
CA GLN A 24 -9.30 2.26 18.09
C GLN A 24 -9.63 2.05 16.61
N ARG A 25 -9.73 3.12 15.82
CA ARG A 25 -10.06 3.03 14.39
C ARG A 25 -8.96 2.29 13.61
N LEU A 26 -7.70 2.54 13.93
CA LEU A 26 -6.57 1.82 13.32
C LEU A 26 -6.61 0.33 13.65
N GLU A 27 -7.01 -0.05 14.86
CA GLU A 27 -7.17 -1.44 15.25
C GLU A 27 -8.35 -2.11 14.51
N GLU A 28 -9.49 -1.42 14.36
CA GLU A 28 -10.62 -1.89 13.56
C GLU A 28 -10.22 -2.12 12.09
N LEU A 29 -9.50 -1.17 11.49
CA LEU A 29 -9.00 -1.28 10.12
C LEU A 29 -8.07 -2.50 9.95
N LYS A 30 -7.26 -2.81 10.94
CA LYS A 30 -6.40 -4.01 10.91
C LYS A 30 -7.19 -5.31 11.01
N GLN A 31 -8.31 -5.33 11.73
CA GLN A 31 -9.13 -6.53 11.89
C GLN A 31 -10.03 -6.80 10.69
N THR A 32 -10.52 -5.76 10.03
CA THR A 32 -11.47 -5.88 8.91
C THR A 32 -10.82 -5.84 7.54
N GLY A 33 -9.51 -5.62 7.51
CA GLY A 33 -8.78 -5.28 6.28
C GLY A 33 -9.03 -3.85 5.85
N CYS A 34 -8.08 -3.26 5.15
CA CYS A 34 -8.23 -1.86 4.69
C CYS A 34 -7.37 -1.53 3.48
N SER A 35 -7.71 -0.42 2.84
CA SER A 35 -6.95 0.18 1.75
C SER A 35 -6.39 1.54 2.19
N ILE A 36 -5.08 1.72 2.05
CA ILE A 36 -4.36 2.90 2.48
C ILE A 36 -3.66 3.54 1.29
N LEU A 37 -3.93 4.83 1.07
CA LEU A 37 -3.22 5.62 0.06
C LEU A 37 -2.02 6.31 0.70
N VAL A 38 -0.83 6.12 0.13
CA VAL A 38 0.39 6.83 0.53
C VAL A 38 0.70 7.90 -0.51
N THR A 39 0.69 9.16 -0.10
CA THR A 39 0.99 10.32 -0.96
C THR A 39 2.19 11.10 -0.43
N GLY A 40 2.86 11.86 -1.27
CA GLY A 40 3.92 12.75 -0.82
C GLY A 40 4.82 13.24 -1.94
N THR A 41 5.67 14.19 -1.61
CA THR A 41 6.67 14.77 -2.52
C THR A 41 8.09 14.43 -2.08
N VAL A 42 8.26 13.31 -1.38
CA VAL A 42 9.56 12.74 -1.00
C VAL A 42 10.19 12.01 -2.21
N ASP A 43 11.46 11.69 -2.10
CA ASP A 43 12.17 10.89 -3.10
C ASP A 43 11.73 9.42 -3.08
N SER A 44 12.32 8.62 -3.97
CA SER A 44 12.02 7.19 -4.07
C SER A 44 12.41 6.42 -2.83
N GLU A 45 13.46 6.85 -2.13
CA GLU A 45 13.96 6.19 -0.92
C GLU A 45 12.95 6.32 0.22
N GLY A 46 12.38 7.53 0.43
CA GLY A 46 11.34 7.73 1.43
C GLY A 46 10.07 6.91 1.19
N PHE A 47 9.65 6.75 -0.08
CA PHE A 47 8.54 5.85 -0.41
C PHE A 47 8.89 4.38 -0.17
N THR A 48 10.12 3.97 -0.50
CA THR A 48 10.61 2.61 -0.27
C THR A 48 10.65 2.29 1.23
N GLU A 49 11.20 3.18 2.04
CA GLU A 49 11.26 3.03 3.50
C GLU A 49 9.85 2.92 4.10
N GLN A 50 8.93 3.80 3.71
CA GLN A 50 7.55 3.75 4.19
C GLN A 50 6.86 2.43 3.82
N LEU A 51 7.02 1.94 2.58
CA LEU A 51 6.44 0.67 2.15
C LEU A 51 7.01 -0.51 2.93
N SER A 52 8.33 -0.54 3.10
CA SER A 52 9.01 -1.56 3.90
C SER A 52 8.46 -1.63 5.34
N LEU A 53 8.28 -0.48 5.99
CA LEU A 53 7.67 -0.41 7.32
C LEU A 53 6.21 -0.90 7.35
N SER A 54 5.49 -0.76 6.24
CA SER A 54 4.09 -1.16 6.11
C SER A 54 3.89 -2.66 5.89
N PHE A 55 4.88 -3.36 5.37
CA PHE A 55 4.80 -4.80 5.09
C PHE A 55 4.81 -5.70 6.33
N GLY A 56 5.11 -5.15 7.50
CA GLY A 56 5.08 -5.91 8.75
C GLY A 56 6.35 -6.75 8.96
N ASN A 57 6.19 -8.00 9.35
CA ASN A 57 7.28 -8.93 9.67
C ASN A 57 7.15 -10.25 8.89
N GLN A 58 8.04 -11.20 9.16
CA GLN A 58 8.10 -12.51 8.50
C GLN A 58 6.83 -13.37 8.65
N THR A 59 5.94 -13.08 9.59
CA THR A 59 4.67 -13.83 9.73
C THR A 59 3.64 -13.39 8.70
N CYS A 60 3.73 -12.16 8.20
CA CYS A 60 2.84 -11.65 7.17
C CYS A 60 3.19 -12.24 5.80
N LYS A 61 2.17 -12.39 4.95
CA LYS A 61 2.32 -12.72 3.53
C LYS A 61 2.31 -11.42 2.75
N GLN A 62 3.28 -11.26 1.84
CA GLN A 62 3.48 -10.01 1.13
C GLN A 62 3.31 -10.18 -0.38
N VAL A 63 2.58 -9.25 -0.99
CA VAL A 63 2.52 -9.09 -2.44
C VAL A 63 3.04 -7.71 -2.80
N LEU A 64 4.20 -7.65 -3.45
CA LEU A 64 4.79 -6.42 -3.95
C LEU A 64 4.43 -6.25 -5.43
N VAL A 65 3.73 -5.18 -5.75
CA VAL A 65 3.25 -4.89 -7.11
C VAL A 65 3.98 -3.66 -7.65
N SER A 66 4.56 -3.78 -8.84
CA SER A 66 5.20 -2.68 -9.53
C SER A 66 4.80 -2.62 -11.01
N PRO A 67 4.59 -1.43 -11.59
CA PRO A 67 4.34 -1.28 -13.03
C PRO A 67 5.51 -1.76 -13.88
N TYR A 68 6.73 -1.66 -13.38
CA TYR A 68 7.95 -2.01 -14.09
C TYR A 68 8.73 -3.11 -13.36
N GLN A 69 9.72 -3.68 -14.04
CA GLN A 69 10.65 -4.60 -13.41
C GLN A 69 11.42 -3.88 -12.28
N LEU A 70 11.43 -4.49 -11.12
CA LEU A 70 12.17 -3.98 -9.98
C LEU A 70 13.63 -4.44 -10.07
N SER A 71 14.56 -3.50 -10.07
CA SER A 71 15.99 -3.80 -10.05
C SER A 71 16.43 -4.35 -8.68
N THR A 72 15.74 -3.95 -7.63
CA THR A 72 16.08 -4.27 -6.24
C THR A 72 14.81 -4.44 -5.38
N PRO A 73 14.03 -5.53 -5.59
CA PRO A 73 12.84 -5.76 -4.78
C PRO A 73 13.14 -5.90 -3.28
N ASP A 74 14.32 -6.39 -2.91
CA ASP A 74 14.78 -6.51 -1.52
C ASP A 74 14.73 -5.18 -0.75
N GLN A 75 14.99 -4.04 -1.42
CA GLN A 75 14.96 -2.73 -0.76
C GLN A 75 13.55 -2.26 -0.39
N MET A 76 12.53 -2.88 -0.94
CA MET A 76 11.12 -2.53 -0.70
C MET A 76 10.46 -3.42 0.33
N LEU A 77 11.13 -4.48 0.70
CA LEU A 77 10.72 -5.40 1.75
C LEU A 77 11.43 -5.05 3.07
N PRO A 78 10.87 -5.41 4.22
CA PRO A 78 11.58 -5.33 5.49
C PRO A 78 12.92 -6.06 5.43
N ALA A 79 13.91 -5.60 6.19
CA ALA A 79 15.29 -6.10 6.13
C ALA A 79 15.44 -7.60 6.42
N ASP A 80 14.47 -8.20 7.07
CA ASP A 80 14.40 -9.62 7.43
C ASP A 80 13.56 -10.46 6.46
N ILE A 81 13.09 -9.86 5.36
CA ILE A 81 12.23 -10.49 4.34
C ILE A 81 12.96 -10.47 2.98
N SER A 82 13.01 -11.63 2.32
CA SER A 82 13.57 -11.78 0.97
C SER A 82 12.45 -12.06 -0.06
N PRO A 83 12.57 -11.57 -1.30
CA PRO A 83 11.67 -11.90 -2.40
C PRO A 83 11.57 -13.41 -2.69
N ASP A 84 12.58 -14.19 -2.31
CA ASP A 84 12.64 -15.64 -2.52
C ASP A 84 11.88 -16.44 -1.44
N MET A 85 11.35 -15.79 -0.42
CA MET A 85 10.56 -16.47 0.62
C MET A 85 9.22 -16.94 0.06
N GLU A 86 8.75 -18.10 0.52
CA GLU A 86 7.45 -18.67 0.14
C GLU A 86 6.27 -17.76 0.48
N THR A 87 6.44 -16.88 1.47
CA THR A 87 5.44 -15.91 1.93
C THR A 87 5.42 -14.63 1.09
N VAL A 88 6.29 -14.49 0.09
CA VAL A 88 6.44 -13.27 -0.72
C VAL A 88 6.09 -13.56 -2.18
N ARG A 89 5.33 -12.66 -2.80
CA ARG A 89 5.11 -12.63 -4.25
C ARG A 89 5.48 -11.26 -4.79
N VAL A 90 6.29 -11.24 -5.84
CA VAL A 90 6.64 -10.02 -6.56
C VAL A 90 5.97 -10.07 -7.92
N VAL A 91 5.05 -9.15 -8.16
CA VAL A 91 4.26 -9.06 -9.40
C VAL A 91 4.67 -7.80 -10.16
N THR A 92 5.17 -7.96 -11.37
CA THR A 92 5.59 -6.82 -12.20
C THR A 92 4.80 -6.77 -13.49
N GLY A 93 4.61 -5.58 -14.04
CA GLY A 93 3.94 -5.40 -15.32
C GLY A 93 4.65 -6.09 -16.49
N GLU A 94 5.93 -6.40 -16.37
CA GLU A 94 6.70 -7.12 -17.38
C GLU A 94 6.44 -8.63 -17.34
N GLN A 95 6.30 -9.21 -16.14
CA GLN A 95 5.91 -10.60 -15.94
C GLN A 95 4.47 -10.84 -16.42
N ALA A 96 3.54 -9.97 -16.05
CA ALA A 96 2.15 -10.05 -16.50
C ALA A 96 2.04 -10.02 -18.04
N ARG A 97 2.92 -9.28 -18.72
CA ARG A 97 2.98 -9.22 -20.21
C ARG A 97 3.58 -10.44 -20.86
N SER A 98 4.44 -11.19 -20.19
CA SER A 98 5.05 -12.39 -20.78
C SER A 98 4.05 -13.53 -20.98
N THR A 99 2.94 -13.52 -20.26
CA THR A 99 1.81 -14.43 -20.41
C THR A 99 0.76 -13.93 -21.41
N ALA A 100 0.74 -12.64 -21.71
CA ALA A 100 -0.16 -12.01 -22.69
C ALA A 100 0.59 -11.68 -24.00
N THR A 101 -0.06 -11.85 -25.15
CA THR A 101 0.47 -11.65 -26.50
C THR A 101 1.11 -10.25 -26.65
N ARG A 102 2.30 -10.19 -27.29
CA ARG A 102 3.11 -8.98 -27.57
C ARG A 102 2.27 -7.78 -28.05
N GLY A 103 2.15 -6.76 -27.22
CA GLY A 103 1.57 -5.45 -27.53
C GLY A 103 2.45 -4.30 -27.03
N ARG A 104 2.12 -3.07 -27.39
CA ARG A 104 2.82 -1.83 -27.03
C ARG A 104 2.93 -1.68 -25.51
N VAL A 105 4.08 -1.24 -25.01
CA VAL A 105 4.31 -0.90 -23.60
C VAL A 105 3.31 0.18 -23.15
N GLY A 106 2.56 -0.07 -22.08
CA GLY A 106 1.65 0.88 -21.46
C GLY A 106 0.25 0.94 -22.06
N SER A 107 -0.46 -0.17 -22.13
CA SER A 107 -1.86 -0.23 -22.58
C SER A 107 -2.84 -0.59 -21.46
N VAL A 108 -4.14 -0.36 -21.69
CA VAL A 108 -5.23 -0.80 -20.78
C VAL A 108 -5.20 -2.32 -20.58
N ASP A 109 -4.79 -3.06 -21.61
CA ASP A 109 -4.66 -4.52 -21.55
C ASP A 109 -3.53 -4.95 -20.61
N ASP A 110 -2.45 -4.17 -20.52
CA ASP A 110 -1.33 -4.41 -19.60
C ASP A 110 -1.78 -4.25 -18.13
N LEU A 111 -2.63 -3.26 -17.85
CA LEU A 111 -3.17 -3.05 -16.50
C LEU A 111 -4.18 -4.15 -16.09
N ALA A 112 -4.95 -4.66 -17.05
CA ALA A 112 -5.82 -5.80 -16.82
C ALA A 112 -5.02 -7.07 -16.54
N ALA A 113 -3.96 -7.34 -17.30
CA ALA A 113 -3.07 -8.47 -17.06
C ALA A 113 -2.34 -8.37 -15.71
N LEU A 114 -1.88 -7.17 -15.33
CA LEU A 114 -1.27 -6.92 -14.03
C LEU A 114 -2.27 -7.19 -12.90
N ARG A 115 -3.53 -6.74 -13.06
CA ARG A 115 -4.59 -7.00 -12.09
C ARG A 115 -4.78 -8.51 -11.89
N GLU A 116 -4.96 -9.28 -12.97
CA GLU A 116 -5.13 -10.74 -12.88
C GLU A 116 -3.94 -11.38 -12.17
N ALA A 117 -2.71 -11.02 -12.52
CA ALA A 117 -1.52 -11.55 -11.88
C ALA A 117 -1.45 -11.24 -10.36
N VAL A 118 -1.94 -10.07 -9.94
CA VAL A 118 -2.05 -9.72 -8.51
C VAL A 118 -3.11 -10.58 -7.82
N LEU A 119 -4.26 -10.79 -8.45
CA LEU A 119 -5.33 -11.62 -7.89
C LEU A 119 -4.91 -13.09 -7.80
N ASP A 120 -4.20 -13.59 -8.80
CA ASP A 120 -3.64 -14.95 -8.79
C ASP A 120 -2.63 -15.09 -7.63
N ALA A 121 -1.71 -14.13 -7.45
CA ALA A 121 -0.74 -14.15 -6.36
C ALA A 121 -1.40 -14.13 -4.96
N ILE A 122 -2.49 -13.37 -4.78
CA ILE A 122 -3.26 -13.38 -3.54
C ILE A 122 -3.94 -14.73 -3.32
N THR A 123 -4.51 -15.30 -4.38
CA THR A 123 -5.18 -16.61 -4.32
C THR A 123 -4.18 -17.72 -3.99
N GLU A 124 -3.02 -17.75 -4.63
CA GLU A 124 -1.95 -18.71 -4.34
C GLU A 124 -1.55 -18.66 -2.86
N LEU A 125 -1.32 -17.45 -2.31
CA LEU A 125 -0.98 -17.32 -0.89
C LEU A 125 -2.12 -17.76 0.02
N SER A 126 -3.37 -17.51 -0.35
CA SER A 126 -4.54 -17.97 0.43
C SER A 126 -4.73 -19.49 0.38
N ASP A 127 -4.35 -20.14 -0.72
CA ASP A 127 -4.43 -21.58 -0.87
C ASP A 127 -3.26 -22.30 -0.18
N GLU A 128 -2.07 -21.67 -0.18
CA GLU A 128 -0.86 -22.23 0.44
C GLU A 128 -0.83 -22.03 1.97
N PHE A 129 -1.43 -20.95 2.47
CA PHE A 129 -1.38 -20.56 3.88
C PHE A 129 -2.78 -20.32 4.43
N GLU A 130 -3.03 -20.74 5.66
CA GLU A 130 -4.22 -20.32 6.41
C GLU A 130 -4.01 -18.86 6.86
N LEU A 131 -4.66 -17.91 6.14
CA LEU A 131 -4.52 -16.48 6.44
C LEU A 131 -5.40 -16.09 7.63
N GLU A 132 -4.78 -15.49 8.64
CA GLU A 132 -5.49 -14.82 9.72
C GLU A 132 -5.75 -13.35 9.37
N ASP A 133 -6.60 -12.68 10.16
CA ASP A 133 -6.88 -11.26 9.97
C ASP A 133 -5.59 -10.44 9.95
N ASN A 134 -5.46 -9.58 8.94
CA ASN A 134 -4.32 -8.72 8.75
C ASN A 134 -2.97 -9.43 8.46
N ASP A 135 -2.99 -10.70 8.05
CA ASP A 135 -1.80 -11.44 7.63
C ASP A 135 -1.30 -11.05 6.25
N LEU A 136 -2.21 -10.71 5.33
CA LEU A 136 -1.86 -10.32 3.98
C LEU A 136 -1.53 -8.82 3.89
N ARG A 137 -0.39 -8.51 3.30
CA ARG A 137 0.03 -7.14 2.94
C ARG A 137 0.26 -7.06 1.44
N VAL A 138 -0.46 -6.15 0.79
CA VAL A 138 -0.28 -5.87 -0.64
C VAL A 138 0.24 -4.44 -0.79
N GLY A 139 1.39 -4.27 -1.42
CA GLY A 139 1.97 -2.97 -1.69
C GLY A 139 2.01 -2.68 -3.19
N VAL A 140 1.24 -1.70 -3.65
CA VAL A 140 1.26 -1.22 -5.03
C VAL A 140 2.11 0.03 -5.12
N GLN A 141 3.24 -0.12 -5.80
CA GLN A 141 4.20 0.97 -5.98
C GLN A 141 3.83 1.85 -7.16
N SER A 142 4.01 3.16 -7.00
CA SER A 142 3.98 4.14 -8.10
C SER A 142 2.70 4.12 -8.94
N LEU A 143 1.53 4.21 -8.30
CA LEU A 143 0.24 4.32 -9.00
C LEU A 143 0.17 5.51 -9.98
N ASP A 144 0.94 6.57 -9.72
CA ASP A 144 1.08 7.71 -10.63
C ASP A 144 1.57 7.29 -12.01
N GLN A 145 2.40 6.26 -12.10
CA GLN A 145 2.92 5.73 -13.37
C GLN A 145 1.90 4.87 -14.12
N PHE A 146 0.86 4.37 -13.45
CA PHE A 146 -0.22 3.63 -14.12
C PHE A 146 -1.08 4.52 -15.01
N SER A 147 -1.10 5.84 -14.76
CA SER A 147 -1.77 6.79 -15.62
C SER A 147 -1.15 6.88 -17.02
N ASP A 148 0.09 6.44 -17.19
CA ASP A 148 0.74 6.31 -18.50
C ASP A 148 0.20 5.10 -19.30
N TRP A 149 -0.43 4.11 -18.61
CA TRP A 149 -0.94 2.86 -19.20
C TRP A 149 -2.45 2.89 -19.45
N ALA A 150 -3.18 3.65 -18.64
CA ALA A 150 -4.62 3.71 -18.71
C ALA A 150 -5.11 5.09 -18.27
N ASP A 151 -6.34 5.43 -18.68
CA ASP A 151 -7.03 6.59 -18.13
C ASP A 151 -7.32 6.40 -16.61
N GLY A 152 -7.68 7.48 -15.94
CA GLY A 152 -8.00 7.41 -14.50
C GLY A 152 -9.13 6.41 -14.18
N CYS A 153 -9.98 6.05 -15.14
CA CYS A 153 -11.00 5.02 -14.97
C CYS A 153 -10.38 3.61 -14.88
N GLY A 154 -9.37 3.33 -15.69
CA GLY A 154 -8.63 2.05 -15.67
C GLY A 154 -7.89 1.87 -14.34
N VAL A 155 -7.18 2.90 -13.88
CA VAL A 155 -6.46 2.88 -12.60
C VAL A 155 -7.42 2.68 -11.41
N ARG A 156 -8.54 3.39 -11.40
CA ARG A 156 -9.57 3.21 -10.37
C ARG A 156 -10.13 1.79 -10.34
N ARG A 157 -10.43 1.18 -11.50
CA ARG A 157 -10.89 -0.21 -11.58
C ARG A 157 -9.85 -1.20 -11.07
N PHE A 158 -8.57 -0.96 -11.36
CA PHE A 158 -7.47 -1.76 -10.84
C PHE A 158 -7.46 -1.72 -9.30
N VAL A 159 -7.38 -0.52 -8.72
CA VAL A 159 -7.38 -0.34 -7.26
C VAL A 159 -8.61 -0.95 -6.61
N GLN A 160 -9.80 -0.70 -7.16
CA GLN A 160 -11.06 -1.23 -6.63
C GLN A 160 -11.11 -2.76 -6.63
N ALA A 161 -10.62 -3.40 -7.70
CA ALA A 161 -10.58 -4.86 -7.79
C ALA A 161 -9.60 -5.45 -6.76
N VAL A 162 -8.38 -4.91 -6.69
CA VAL A 162 -7.36 -5.39 -5.73
C VAL A 162 -7.82 -5.16 -4.30
N SER A 163 -8.35 -3.96 -3.98
CA SER A 163 -8.89 -3.64 -2.65
C SER A 163 -9.97 -4.63 -2.22
N LYS A 164 -10.91 -4.95 -3.13
CA LYS A 164 -11.97 -5.92 -2.85
C LYS A 164 -11.40 -7.31 -2.51
N TYR A 165 -10.43 -7.81 -3.27
CA TYR A 165 -9.82 -9.11 -3.03
C TYR A 165 -9.02 -9.16 -1.72
N VAL A 166 -8.25 -8.12 -1.45
CA VAL A 166 -7.52 -7.98 -0.18
C VAL A 166 -8.49 -7.94 1.01
N GLY A 167 -9.62 -7.24 0.86
CA GLY A 167 -10.66 -7.19 1.89
C GLY A 167 -11.36 -8.53 2.16
N LEU A 168 -11.44 -9.45 1.16
CA LEU A 168 -12.02 -10.79 1.38
C LEU A 168 -11.22 -11.66 2.35
N VAL A 169 -9.94 -11.36 2.52
CA VAL A 169 -9.02 -12.06 3.44
C VAL A 169 -8.59 -11.16 4.60
N ASN A 170 -9.32 -10.08 4.87
CA ASN A 170 -9.02 -9.09 5.90
C ASN A 170 -7.57 -8.58 5.87
N GLY A 171 -7.01 -8.48 4.67
CA GLY A 171 -5.65 -8.00 4.43
C GLY A 171 -5.56 -6.47 4.38
N THR A 172 -4.35 -5.94 4.20
CA THR A 172 -4.13 -4.50 4.03
C THR A 172 -3.49 -4.20 2.68
N LEU A 173 -4.10 -3.28 1.93
CA LEU A 173 -3.59 -2.76 0.67
C LEU A 173 -2.95 -1.39 0.89
N TYR A 174 -1.69 -1.24 0.50
CA TYR A 174 -0.99 0.03 0.44
C TYR A 174 -0.79 0.44 -1.01
N CYS A 175 -1.29 1.61 -1.38
CA CYS A 175 -1.10 2.18 -2.71
C CYS A 175 -0.24 3.43 -2.64
N GLN A 176 0.93 3.43 -3.27
CA GLN A 176 1.82 4.59 -3.32
C GLN A 176 1.54 5.45 -4.55
N PHE A 177 1.34 6.74 -4.33
CA PHE A 177 1.16 7.75 -5.37
C PHE A 177 2.14 8.91 -5.15
N ARG A 178 3.05 9.14 -6.09
CA ARG A 178 4.01 10.25 -6.02
C ARG A 178 3.34 11.57 -6.39
N GLY A 179 3.12 12.39 -5.40
CA GLY A 179 2.43 13.67 -5.51
C GLY A 179 1.60 13.94 -4.26
N ASP A 180 1.04 15.12 -4.19
CA ASP A 180 0.12 15.48 -3.12
C ASP A 180 -1.28 14.86 -3.33
N SER A 181 -2.14 15.04 -2.33
CA SER A 181 -3.51 14.52 -2.40
C SER A 181 -4.36 15.18 -3.48
N ALA A 182 -4.07 16.43 -3.85
CA ALA A 182 -4.79 17.12 -4.92
C ALA A 182 -4.51 16.44 -6.27
N ARG A 183 -3.24 16.16 -6.57
CA ARG A 183 -2.84 15.44 -7.78
C ARG A 183 -3.36 14.00 -7.77
N ALA A 184 -3.34 13.32 -6.62
CA ALA A 184 -3.91 11.98 -6.51
C ALA A 184 -5.41 11.96 -6.80
N SER A 185 -6.17 12.97 -6.36
CA SER A 185 -7.62 13.06 -6.58
C SER A 185 -8.03 13.28 -8.05
N GLU A 186 -7.11 13.75 -8.89
CA GLU A 186 -7.34 13.88 -10.35
C GLU A 186 -7.40 12.51 -11.04
N VAL A 187 -6.67 11.52 -10.52
CA VAL A 187 -6.55 10.17 -11.09
C VAL A 187 -7.37 9.13 -10.33
N LEU A 188 -7.42 9.25 -9.00
CA LEU A 188 -8.04 8.30 -8.10
C LEU A 188 -9.31 8.87 -7.48
N ASP A 189 -10.23 7.99 -7.12
CA ASP A 189 -11.28 8.29 -6.17
C ASP A 189 -10.73 8.07 -4.76
N LEU A 190 -10.53 9.14 -4.00
CA LEU A 190 -9.98 9.04 -2.63
C LEU A 190 -10.92 8.30 -1.68
N GLY A 191 -12.22 8.22 -1.98
CA GLY A 191 -13.19 7.42 -1.24
C GLY A 191 -13.00 5.90 -1.36
N LEU A 192 -12.06 5.44 -2.20
CA LEU A 192 -11.66 4.02 -2.24
C LEU A 192 -10.70 3.62 -1.10
N PHE A 193 -10.23 4.60 -0.33
CA PHE A 193 -9.22 4.38 0.71
C PHE A 193 -9.79 4.73 2.09
N ASP A 194 -9.62 3.81 3.03
CA ASP A 194 -10.04 3.96 4.43
C ASP A 194 -9.16 4.94 5.19
N ALA A 195 -7.90 5.04 4.78
CA ALA A 195 -6.94 5.97 5.34
C ALA A 195 -5.96 6.50 4.29
N ARG A 196 -5.34 7.63 4.59
CA ARG A 196 -4.24 8.18 3.81
C ARG A 196 -3.04 8.48 4.70
N ILE A 197 -1.85 8.08 4.23
CA ILE A 197 -0.57 8.48 4.79
C ILE A 197 0.01 9.57 3.89
N GLU A 198 0.38 10.68 4.46
CA GLU A 198 1.07 11.76 3.77
C GLU A 198 2.54 11.79 4.19
N LEU A 199 3.43 11.84 3.21
CA LEU A 199 4.88 11.90 3.40
C LEU A 199 5.41 13.28 3.06
N ARG A 200 6.37 13.77 3.84
CA ARG A 200 7.15 14.96 3.52
C ARG A 200 8.61 14.78 3.91
N SER A 201 9.48 15.54 3.25
CA SER A 201 10.87 15.67 3.69
C SER A 201 11.03 16.97 4.48
N GLN A 202 11.55 16.88 5.70
CA GLN A 202 11.86 18.05 6.53
C GLN A 202 13.24 17.89 7.14
N GLN A 203 14.14 18.84 6.87
CA GLN A 203 15.52 18.85 7.36
C GLN A 203 16.32 17.57 7.07
N GLY A 204 16.04 16.92 5.94
CA GLY A 204 16.71 15.68 5.53
C GLY A 204 16.15 14.42 6.15
N CYS A 205 15.09 14.52 6.96
CA CYS A 205 14.35 13.37 7.49
C CYS A 205 13.01 13.24 6.77
N VAL A 206 12.56 12.01 6.55
CA VAL A 206 11.22 11.73 6.05
C VAL A 206 10.27 11.66 7.24
N GLU A 207 9.17 12.37 7.13
CA GLU A 207 8.09 12.37 8.12
C GLU A 207 6.80 11.91 7.48
N GLN A 208 5.94 11.28 8.28
CA GLN A 208 4.60 10.87 7.88
C GLN A 208 3.54 11.42 8.81
N ARG A 209 2.34 11.58 8.28
CA ARG A 209 1.11 11.77 9.07
C ARG A 209 -0.04 11.00 8.47
N TRP A 210 -0.99 10.63 9.33
CA TRP A 210 -2.16 9.87 8.95
C TRP A 210 -3.40 10.76 8.86
N HIS A 211 -4.25 10.44 7.93
CA HIS A 211 -5.58 11.02 7.75
C HIS A 211 -6.60 9.88 7.74
N LEU A 212 -7.56 9.92 8.65
CA LEU A 212 -8.74 9.05 8.67
C LEU A 212 -9.93 9.89 8.21
N SER A 213 -10.41 9.64 6.99
CA SER A 213 -11.42 10.50 6.35
C SER A 213 -12.77 10.43 7.04
N ASP A 214 -13.17 9.25 7.52
CA ASP A 214 -14.46 9.02 8.17
C ASP A 214 -14.60 9.77 9.50
N GLU A 215 -13.49 9.97 10.21
CA GLU A 215 -13.44 10.61 11.53
C GLU A 215 -12.93 12.05 11.48
N ASP A 216 -12.56 12.56 10.30
CA ASP A 216 -11.88 13.87 10.12
C ASP A 216 -10.65 14.03 11.04
N ILE A 217 -9.94 12.92 11.27
CA ILE A 217 -8.76 12.89 12.14
C ILE A 217 -7.50 13.00 11.29
N THR A 218 -6.65 13.94 11.68
CA THR A 218 -5.29 14.07 11.13
C THR A 218 -4.29 14.03 12.28
N THR A 219 -3.26 13.16 12.18
CA THR A 219 -2.20 13.08 13.20
C THR A 219 -1.19 14.21 13.03
N GLU A 220 -0.38 14.41 14.05
CA GLU A 220 0.86 15.17 13.91
C GLU A 220 1.85 14.46 13.00
N TRP A 221 2.85 15.21 12.53
CA TRP A 221 3.96 14.65 11.78
C TRP A 221 4.90 13.86 12.70
N VAL A 222 5.29 12.67 12.27
CA VAL A 222 6.25 11.81 12.96
C VAL A 222 7.30 11.33 11.97
N SER A 223 8.53 11.20 12.42
CA SER A 223 9.61 10.62 11.59
C SER A 223 9.32 9.15 11.28
N LEU A 224 9.69 8.73 10.09
CA LEU A 224 9.75 7.31 9.70
C LEU A 224 10.82 6.58 10.51
#